data_3bc0b6ae32297871d44a4e8be01ff6eb
#
_entry.id   3bc0b6ae32297871d44a4e8be01ff6eb
#
_cell.length_a   1.000
_cell.length_b   1.000
_cell.length_c   1.000
_cell.angle_alpha   90.00
_cell.angle_beta   90.00
_cell.angle_gamma   90.00
#
_symmetry.space_group_name_H-M   'P 1'
#
loop_
_entity.id
_entity.type
_entity.pdbx_description
1 polymer ?
#
loop_
_entity_poly.entity_id
_entity_poly.type
_entity_poly.pdbx_seq_one_letter_code
_entity_poly.pdbx_strand_id
1 'polypeptide(L)'
;MTELADYADKYQCMRMERRDGILQVTLHTNGGALQWGLLPHRELPLAFHDISNDHDTRAVILTGTGAEFSGPRVTNVGHPLFPTRPSMEVVDRLLTEGKQGLMNFLNIEVPIISAVNGPAWRHSELPLLADIVLAADTAQFQDSAHFTGGLVPGDGMHIVYPLLLGANRARYFLLTGQTLSAQDAHALGLVAEVLPADRLMARAWELAADIARKPKSLVRATRMVLTEHLKRHMQDYLGLGLYAEMLALMDRPGA
;
A
#
# COMPACT_ATOMS: atom_id res chain seq x y z
N MET A 1 -6.06 20.48 -14.28
CA MET A 1 -6.24 20.06 -12.87
C MET A 1 -7.33 19.02 -12.91
N THR A 2 -7.13 17.91 -12.26
CA THR A 2 -8.10 16.81 -12.19
C THR A 2 -9.08 17.10 -11.05
N GLU A 3 -10.37 16.96 -11.29
CA GLU A 3 -11.40 17.07 -10.26
C GLU A 3 -11.88 15.66 -9.83
N LEU A 4 -12.37 15.50 -8.61
CA LEU A 4 -12.84 14.20 -8.13
C LEU A 4 -13.89 13.57 -9.08
N ALA A 5 -14.76 14.37 -9.66
CA ALA A 5 -15.78 13.92 -10.60
C ALA A 5 -15.20 13.25 -11.86
N ASP A 6 -13.93 13.55 -12.22
CA ASP A 6 -13.28 12.98 -13.39
C ASP A 6 -12.80 11.54 -13.14
N TYR A 7 -12.62 11.14 -11.86
CA TYR A 7 -11.98 9.87 -11.53
C TYR A 7 -12.63 9.06 -10.40
N ALA A 8 -13.59 9.60 -9.65
CA ALA A 8 -14.19 8.90 -8.50
C ALA A 8 -14.78 7.53 -8.86
N ASP A 9 -15.43 7.43 -10.02
CA ASP A 9 -16.10 6.22 -10.51
C ASP A 9 -15.32 5.49 -11.61
N LYS A 10 -14.06 5.89 -11.84
CA LYS A 10 -13.21 5.35 -12.92
C LYS A 10 -12.66 3.96 -12.59
N TYR A 11 -12.52 3.61 -11.32
CA TYR A 11 -11.81 2.45 -10.82
C TYR A 11 -12.75 1.44 -10.16
N GLN A 12 -12.53 0.14 -10.44
CA GLN A 12 -13.37 -0.94 -9.94
C GLN A 12 -12.89 -1.51 -8.60
N CYS A 13 -11.62 -1.27 -8.22
CA CYS A 13 -11.04 -1.81 -6.99
C CYS A 13 -11.02 -0.82 -5.81
N MET A 14 -11.68 0.33 -5.96
CA MET A 14 -11.77 1.32 -4.90
C MET A 14 -13.02 2.18 -5.03
N ARG A 15 -13.49 2.68 -3.91
CA ARG A 15 -14.52 3.69 -3.80
C ARG A 15 -13.91 4.95 -3.22
N MET A 16 -14.23 6.10 -3.79
CA MET A 16 -13.69 7.39 -3.39
C MET A 16 -14.80 8.35 -3.01
N GLU A 17 -14.66 8.98 -1.85
CA GLU A 17 -15.59 9.98 -1.34
C GLU A 17 -14.81 11.15 -0.76
N ARG A 18 -15.18 12.40 -1.08
CA ARG A 18 -14.53 13.59 -0.53
C ARG A 18 -15.50 14.43 0.28
N ARG A 19 -15.09 14.77 1.49
CA ARG A 19 -15.80 15.68 2.37
C ARG A 19 -14.81 16.67 3.00
N ASP A 20 -15.11 17.96 2.92
CA ASP A 20 -14.29 19.03 3.48
C ASP A 20 -12.81 19.00 3.04
N GLY A 21 -12.56 18.61 1.78
CA GLY A 21 -11.22 18.44 1.22
C GLY A 21 -10.50 17.17 1.65
N ILE A 22 -11.11 16.29 2.44
CA ILE A 22 -10.55 15.02 2.85
C ILE A 22 -11.10 13.95 1.93
N LEU A 23 -10.21 13.28 1.18
CA LEU A 23 -10.54 12.19 0.28
C LEU A 23 -10.39 10.85 1.01
N GLN A 24 -11.50 10.13 1.20
CA GLN A 24 -11.45 8.74 1.64
C GLN A 24 -11.38 7.82 0.43
N VAL A 25 -10.36 6.96 0.39
CA VAL A 25 -10.18 5.88 -0.58
C VAL A 25 -10.40 4.56 0.15
N THR A 26 -11.44 3.84 -0.23
CA THR A 26 -11.79 2.55 0.36
C THR A 26 -11.53 1.45 -0.66
N LEU A 27 -10.52 0.63 -0.40
CA LEU A 27 -10.10 -0.46 -1.27
C LEU A 27 -11.08 -1.64 -1.17
N HIS A 28 -11.40 -2.25 -2.32
CA HIS A 28 -12.30 -3.41 -2.36
C HIS A 28 -12.12 -4.28 -3.60
N THR A 29 -12.65 -5.49 -3.55
CA THR A 29 -12.90 -6.34 -4.71
C THR A 29 -14.36 -6.77 -4.66
N ASN A 30 -15.16 -6.33 -5.63
CA ASN A 30 -16.59 -6.61 -5.71
C ASN A 30 -17.35 -6.29 -4.40
N GLY A 31 -16.98 -5.20 -3.72
CA GLY A 31 -17.60 -4.76 -2.47
C GLY A 31 -17.14 -5.49 -1.20
N GLY A 32 -16.26 -6.47 -1.30
CA GLY A 32 -15.60 -7.16 -0.19
C GLY A 32 -14.15 -6.71 0.02
N ALA A 33 -13.40 -7.41 0.87
CA ALA A 33 -11.98 -7.12 1.10
C ALA A 33 -11.17 -7.15 -0.21
N LEU A 34 -10.21 -6.26 -0.33
CA LEU A 34 -9.35 -6.19 -1.52
C LEU A 34 -8.62 -7.51 -1.74
N GLN A 35 -8.78 -8.08 -2.92
CA GLN A 35 -8.03 -9.25 -3.38
C GLN A 35 -7.04 -8.81 -4.46
N TRP A 36 -5.75 -8.88 -4.14
CA TRP A 36 -4.70 -8.52 -5.08
C TRP A 36 -4.68 -9.44 -6.29
N GLY A 37 -4.65 -8.82 -7.45
CA GLY A 37 -4.65 -9.46 -8.75
C GLY A 37 -4.21 -8.44 -9.80
N LEU A 38 -4.31 -8.77 -11.09
CA LEU A 38 -3.91 -7.88 -12.18
C LEU A 38 -4.70 -6.56 -12.21
N LEU A 39 -5.95 -6.56 -11.73
CA LEU A 39 -6.77 -5.37 -11.73
C LEU A 39 -6.28 -4.31 -10.73
N PRO A 40 -6.08 -4.62 -9.42
CA PRO A 40 -5.50 -3.67 -8.48
C PRO A 40 -4.09 -3.19 -8.89
N HIS A 41 -3.24 -4.07 -9.43
CA HIS A 41 -1.91 -3.66 -9.92
C HIS A 41 -2.00 -2.59 -11.01
N ARG A 42 -3.00 -2.68 -11.90
CA ARG A 42 -3.23 -1.69 -12.95
C ARG A 42 -3.91 -0.42 -12.46
N GLU A 43 -4.93 -0.55 -11.61
CA GLU A 43 -5.79 0.58 -11.25
C GLU A 43 -5.20 1.48 -10.16
N LEU A 44 -4.52 0.91 -9.14
CA LEU A 44 -3.94 1.70 -8.05
C LEU A 44 -2.91 2.73 -8.51
N PRO A 45 -1.95 2.39 -9.42
CA PRO A 45 -1.03 3.40 -9.96
C PRO A 45 -1.73 4.57 -10.63
N LEU A 46 -2.78 4.28 -11.43
CA LEU A 46 -3.54 5.29 -12.15
C LEU A 46 -4.36 6.17 -11.19
N ALA A 47 -4.99 5.55 -10.18
CA ALA A 47 -5.75 6.27 -9.18
C ALA A 47 -4.85 7.20 -8.34
N PHE A 48 -3.68 6.74 -7.91
CA PHE A 48 -2.73 7.57 -7.17
C PHE A 48 -2.21 8.73 -8.03
N HIS A 49 -2.05 8.51 -9.33
CA HIS A 49 -1.73 9.59 -10.27
C HIS A 49 -2.85 10.64 -10.33
N ASP A 50 -4.11 10.22 -10.51
CA ASP A 50 -5.25 11.13 -10.56
C ASP A 50 -5.39 11.91 -9.23
N ILE A 51 -5.27 11.24 -8.08
CA ILE A 51 -5.30 11.87 -6.75
C ILE A 51 -4.16 12.89 -6.59
N SER A 52 -2.96 12.60 -7.09
CA SER A 52 -1.82 13.53 -7.00
C SER A 52 -2.04 14.83 -7.75
N ASN A 53 -2.87 14.80 -8.80
CA ASN A 53 -3.25 15.96 -9.63
C ASN A 53 -4.54 16.65 -9.17
N ASP A 54 -5.22 16.13 -8.14
CA ASP A 54 -6.41 16.75 -7.56
C ASP A 54 -6.03 17.76 -6.48
N HIS A 55 -6.06 19.03 -6.85
CA HIS A 55 -5.66 20.13 -5.98
C HIS A 55 -6.70 20.50 -4.92
N ASP A 56 -7.92 19.97 -4.97
CA ASP A 56 -8.95 20.20 -3.95
C ASP A 56 -8.84 19.22 -2.77
N THR A 57 -8.10 18.15 -2.96
CA THR A 57 -7.76 17.23 -1.89
C THR A 57 -6.70 17.85 -0.96
N ARG A 58 -6.93 17.75 0.34
CA ARG A 58 -6.09 18.33 1.42
C ARG A 58 -5.47 17.27 2.32
N ALA A 59 -6.11 16.13 2.42
CA ALA A 59 -5.63 14.93 3.10
C ALA A 59 -6.31 13.70 2.48
N VAL A 60 -5.66 12.55 2.54
CA VAL A 60 -6.20 11.27 2.07
C VAL A 60 -6.32 10.32 3.26
N ILE A 61 -7.44 9.60 3.34
CA ILE A 61 -7.61 8.45 4.22
C ILE A 61 -7.66 7.22 3.33
N LEU A 62 -6.76 6.27 3.54
CA LEU A 62 -6.73 4.98 2.84
C LEU A 62 -7.18 3.88 3.79
N THR A 63 -8.19 3.10 3.41
CA THR A 63 -8.68 1.97 4.20
C THR A 63 -9.13 0.82 3.32
N GLY A 64 -9.34 -0.35 3.91
CA GLY A 64 -9.92 -1.52 3.24
C GLY A 64 -11.41 -1.67 3.49
N THR A 65 -12.00 -2.71 2.92
CA THR A 65 -13.41 -3.08 3.07
C THR A 65 -13.53 -4.42 3.79
N GLY A 66 -14.50 -4.53 4.70
CA GLY A 66 -14.77 -5.78 5.41
C GLY A 66 -13.73 -6.09 6.49
N ALA A 67 -13.39 -7.38 6.65
CA ALA A 67 -12.56 -7.87 7.74
C ALA A 67 -11.04 -7.86 7.47
N GLU A 68 -10.62 -7.59 6.22
CA GLU A 68 -9.21 -7.55 5.82
C GLU A 68 -8.91 -6.23 5.12
N PHE A 69 -7.68 -5.75 5.28
CA PHE A 69 -7.18 -4.62 4.51
C PHE A 69 -6.81 -5.06 3.09
N SER A 70 -6.06 -6.16 2.97
CA SER A 70 -5.63 -6.70 1.66
C SER A 70 -5.32 -8.19 1.73
N GLY A 71 -5.85 -8.95 0.78
CA GLY A 71 -5.67 -10.38 0.60
C GLY A 71 -5.38 -10.76 -0.86
N PRO A 72 -5.44 -12.05 -1.19
CA PRO A 72 -5.61 -13.17 -0.28
C PRO A 72 -4.32 -13.53 0.46
N ARG A 73 -4.44 -14.16 1.63
CA ARG A 73 -3.28 -14.75 2.29
C ARG A 73 -2.77 -15.93 1.49
N VAL A 74 -1.49 -15.93 1.15
CA VAL A 74 -0.83 -17.07 0.49
C VAL A 74 -0.27 -17.99 1.57
N THR A 75 -0.69 -19.25 1.59
CA THR A 75 -0.32 -20.21 2.64
C THR A 75 0.62 -21.31 2.14
N ASN A 76 0.78 -21.46 0.82
CA ASN A 76 1.59 -22.50 0.20
C ASN A 76 2.53 -21.92 -0.86
N VAL A 77 3.62 -22.61 -1.14
CA VAL A 77 4.46 -22.32 -2.30
C VAL A 77 3.63 -22.49 -3.58
N GLY A 78 3.57 -21.44 -4.37
CA GLY A 78 2.72 -21.39 -5.55
C GLY A 78 1.81 -20.18 -5.46
N HIS A 79 2.20 -19.11 -6.14
CA HIS A 79 1.43 -17.85 -6.12
C HIS A 79 0.10 -18.05 -6.86
N PRO A 80 -1.07 -17.78 -6.25
CA PRO A 80 -2.36 -18.10 -6.85
C PRO A 80 -2.63 -17.33 -8.16
N LEU A 81 -2.03 -16.16 -8.33
CA LEU A 81 -2.18 -15.36 -9.53
C LEU A 81 -1.37 -15.91 -10.71
N PHE A 82 -0.22 -16.54 -10.42
CA PHE A 82 0.69 -17.08 -11.44
C PHE A 82 1.06 -18.53 -11.08
N PRO A 83 0.16 -19.50 -11.28
CA PRO A 83 0.49 -20.91 -11.05
C PRO A 83 1.53 -21.42 -12.06
N THR A 84 1.57 -20.80 -13.24
CA THR A 84 2.54 -21.07 -14.31
C THR A 84 3.26 -19.79 -14.70
N ARG A 85 4.31 -19.93 -15.52
CA ARG A 85 5.08 -18.81 -16.05
C ARG A 85 4.17 -17.86 -16.85
N PRO A 86 4.12 -16.56 -16.53
CA PRO A 86 3.39 -15.59 -17.32
C PRO A 86 4.08 -15.29 -18.66
N SER A 87 3.37 -14.67 -19.59
CA SER A 87 3.97 -14.15 -20.81
C SER A 87 4.89 -12.95 -20.51
N MET A 88 5.87 -12.68 -21.40
CA MET A 88 6.73 -11.51 -21.26
C MET A 88 5.95 -10.18 -21.28
N GLU A 89 4.84 -10.11 -21.99
CA GLU A 89 3.95 -8.95 -21.97
C GLU A 89 3.37 -8.69 -20.58
N VAL A 90 2.96 -9.73 -19.86
CA VAL A 90 2.47 -9.62 -18.48
C VAL A 90 3.61 -9.19 -17.54
N VAL A 91 4.81 -9.74 -17.71
CA VAL A 91 5.99 -9.38 -16.93
C VAL A 91 6.36 -7.90 -17.11
N ASP A 92 6.46 -7.43 -18.35
CA ASP A 92 6.77 -6.03 -18.67
C ASP A 92 5.74 -5.06 -18.07
N ARG A 93 4.46 -5.43 -18.15
CA ARG A 93 3.39 -4.66 -17.55
C ARG A 93 3.51 -4.60 -16.02
N LEU A 94 3.75 -5.73 -15.35
CA LEU A 94 3.91 -5.77 -13.90
C LEU A 94 5.11 -4.96 -13.41
N LEU A 95 6.23 -4.97 -14.13
CA LEU A 95 7.39 -4.11 -13.85
C LEU A 95 7.01 -2.62 -13.87
N THR A 96 6.26 -2.23 -14.89
CA THR A 96 5.81 -0.84 -15.05
C THR A 96 4.79 -0.45 -13.98
N GLU A 97 3.75 -1.27 -13.79
CA GLU A 97 2.67 -1.02 -12.84
C GLU A 97 3.19 -1.02 -11.39
N GLY A 98 4.08 -1.95 -11.02
CA GLY A 98 4.68 -2.02 -9.68
C GLY A 98 5.51 -0.78 -9.36
N LYS A 99 6.35 -0.34 -10.30
CA LYS A 99 7.13 0.89 -10.15
C LYS A 99 6.23 2.12 -10.02
N GLN A 100 5.23 2.25 -10.90
CA GLN A 100 4.31 3.38 -10.89
C GLN A 100 3.45 3.42 -9.62
N GLY A 101 3.02 2.26 -9.10
CA GLY A 101 2.17 2.18 -7.92
C GLY A 101 2.77 2.87 -6.71
N LEU A 102 3.97 2.48 -6.34
CA LEU A 102 4.65 3.06 -5.17
C LEU A 102 5.10 4.50 -5.40
N MET A 103 5.62 4.81 -6.59
CA MET A 103 6.06 6.17 -6.89
C MET A 103 4.89 7.16 -6.97
N ASN A 104 3.76 6.79 -7.58
CA ASN A 104 2.58 7.65 -7.64
C ASN A 104 1.94 7.83 -6.27
N PHE A 105 1.93 6.80 -5.40
CA PHE A 105 1.51 6.94 -4.01
C PHE A 105 2.36 7.97 -3.25
N LEU A 106 3.66 7.90 -3.37
CA LEU A 106 4.58 8.85 -2.75
C LEU A 106 4.49 10.26 -3.38
N ASN A 107 4.05 10.37 -4.63
CA ASN A 107 3.87 11.64 -5.33
C ASN A 107 2.55 12.36 -4.98
N ILE A 108 1.63 11.75 -4.25
CA ILE A 108 0.51 12.46 -3.65
C ILE A 108 1.10 13.46 -2.65
N GLU A 109 0.96 14.75 -2.87
CA GLU A 109 1.63 15.80 -2.08
C GLU A 109 0.85 16.24 -0.84
N VAL A 110 -0.27 15.60 -0.53
CA VAL A 110 -1.03 15.82 0.71
C VAL A 110 -0.88 14.62 1.65
N PRO A 111 -0.91 14.82 2.97
CA PRO A 111 -0.74 13.73 3.92
C PRO A 111 -1.75 12.60 3.72
N ILE A 112 -1.25 11.38 3.84
CA ILE A 112 -2.02 10.16 3.76
C ILE A 112 -2.08 9.51 5.14
N ILE A 113 -3.28 9.22 5.61
CA ILE A 113 -3.55 8.45 6.81
C ILE A 113 -4.03 7.08 6.38
N SER A 114 -3.27 6.05 6.68
CA SER A 114 -3.71 4.68 6.47
C SER A 114 -4.46 4.17 7.70
N ALA A 115 -5.70 3.76 7.51
CA ALA A 115 -6.55 3.13 8.52
C ALA A 115 -6.67 1.64 8.20
N VAL A 116 -5.74 0.83 8.75
CA VAL A 116 -5.64 -0.61 8.48
C VAL A 116 -6.72 -1.33 9.28
N ASN A 117 -7.85 -1.63 8.63
CA ASN A 117 -9.07 -2.15 9.24
C ASN A 117 -9.03 -3.65 9.62
N GLY A 118 -8.00 -4.37 9.20
CA GLY A 118 -7.82 -5.80 9.43
C GLY A 118 -6.50 -6.28 8.83
N PRO A 119 -6.30 -7.60 8.69
CA PRO A 119 -5.05 -8.14 8.16
C PRO A 119 -4.68 -7.60 6.78
N ALA A 120 -3.41 -7.21 6.62
CA ALA A 120 -2.75 -6.86 5.38
C ALA A 120 -1.79 -8.02 5.00
N TRP A 121 -2.33 -8.99 4.26
CA TRP A 121 -1.63 -10.21 3.86
C TRP A 121 -0.76 -10.04 2.62
N ARG A 122 -1.16 -9.09 1.78
CA ARG A 122 -0.54 -8.79 0.48
C ARG A 122 -0.29 -7.30 0.40
N HIS A 123 0.87 -6.92 -0.12
CA HIS A 123 1.27 -5.52 -0.26
C HIS A 123 1.09 -4.72 1.03
N SER A 124 1.54 -5.30 2.16
CA SER A 124 1.48 -4.64 3.47
C SER A 124 2.44 -3.46 3.57
N GLU A 125 3.36 -3.28 2.63
CA GLU A 125 4.18 -2.08 2.47
C GLU A 125 3.36 -0.85 2.07
N LEU A 126 2.27 -1.05 1.31
CA LEU A 126 1.45 0.06 0.82
C LEU A 126 0.85 0.91 1.95
N PRO A 127 0.12 0.35 2.94
CA PRO A 127 -0.36 1.14 4.06
C PRO A 127 0.78 1.72 4.91
N LEU A 128 1.95 1.07 4.95
CA LEU A 128 3.12 1.54 5.71
C LEU A 128 3.88 2.69 5.04
N LEU A 129 3.62 2.98 3.76
CA LEU A 129 4.11 4.16 3.05
C LEU A 129 3.29 5.43 3.33
N ALA A 130 2.17 5.32 4.03
CA ALA A 130 1.40 6.47 4.48
C ALA A 130 2.16 7.28 5.54
N ASP A 131 1.80 8.55 5.71
CA ASP A 131 2.45 9.45 6.68
C ASP A 131 2.05 9.13 8.12
N ILE A 132 0.83 8.64 8.32
CA ILE A 132 0.30 8.17 9.60
C ILE A 132 -0.36 6.81 9.37
N VAL A 133 0.04 5.82 10.15
CA VAL A 133 -0.54 4.47 10.08
C VAL A 133 -1.30 4.20 11.37
N LEU A 134 -2.60 4.02 11.26
CA LEU A 134 -3.49 3.56 12.32
C LEU A 134 -3.89 2.11 12.03
N ALA A 135 -4.04 1.30 13.04
CA ALA A 135 -4.47 -0.09 12.89
C ALA A 135 -5.64 -0.42 13.82
N ALA A 136 -6.59 -1.21 13.32
CA ALA A 136 -7.51 -1.92 14.18
C ALA A 136 -6.74 -2.93 15.04
N ASP A 137 -7.25 -3.23 16.23
CA ASP A 137 -6.68 -4.24 17.14
C ASP A 137 -6.64 -5.66 16.53
N THR A 138 -7.45 -5.89 15.50
CA THR A 138 -7.49 -7.11 14.70
C THR A 138 -6.52 -7.12 13.51
N ALA A 139 -5.85 -5.99 13.22
CA ALA A 139 -4.94 -5.90 12.09
C ALA A 139 -3.70 -6.78 12.28
N GLN A 140 -3.22 -7.30 11.17
CA GLN A 140 -1.99 -8.09 11.10
C GLN A 140 -1.21 -7.68 9.85
N PHE A 141 0.11 -7.78 9.92
CA PHE A 141 1.01 -7.46 8.82
C PHE A 141 1.84 -8.70 8.46
N GLN A 142 1.82 -9.08 7.21
CA GLN A 142 2.59 -10.20 6.69
C GLN A 142 2.99 -9.94 5.25
N ASP A 143 4.14 -10.47 4.86
CA ASP A 143 4.48 -10.68 3.45
C ASP A 143 4.19 -12.13 3.09
N SER A 144 2.94 -12.45 2.77
CA SER A 144 2.54 -13.83 2.50
C SER A 144 2.86 -14.30 1.08
N ALA A 145 3.06 -13.36 0.15
CA ALA A 145 3.15 -13.69 -1.27
C ALA A 145 4.57 -13.97 -1.75
N HIS A 146 5.56 -13.28 -1.17
CA HIS A 146 6.90 -13.33 -1.71
C HIS A 146 7.67 -14.56 -1.23
N PHE A 147 8.65 -14.44 -0.35
CA PHE A 147 9.59 -15.53 -0.09
C PHE A 147 8.90 -16.86 0.26
N THR A 148 7.92 -16.82 1.14
CA THR A 148 7.13 -18.01 1.51
C THR A 148 6.20 -18.49 0.40
N GLY A 149 5.75 -17.61 -0.47
CA GLY A 149 4.94 -17.90 -1.66
C GLY A 149 5.77 -18.23 -2.91
N GLY A 150 7.10 -18.18 -2.81
CA GLY A 150 8.02 -18.53 -3.90
C GLY A 150 8.34 -17.37 -4.85
N LEU A 151 8.31 -16.13 -4.36
CA LEU A 151 8.76 -14.94 -5.08
C LEU A 151 9.82 -14.19 -4.28
N VAL A 152 10.53 -13.29 -4.94
CA VAL A 152 11.41 -12.33 -4.27
C VAL A 152 10.55 -11.17 -3.75
N PRO A 153 10.75 -10.65 -2.51
CA PRO A 153 10.03 -9.49 -1.99
C PRO A 153 10.48 -8.19 -2.65
N GLY A 154 10.26 -8.08 -3.97
CA GLY A 154 10.86 -7.10 -4.87
C GLY A 154 10.05 -5.83 -5.10
N ASP A 155 8.78 -5.82 -4.72
CA ASP A 155 7.79 -4.78 -5.01
C ASP A 155 7.71 -3.66 -3.94
N GLY A 156 8.80 -3.41 -3.22
CA GLY A 156 8.89 -2.39 -2.17
C GLY A 156 9.07 -2.96 -0.77
N MET A 157 8.69 -4.21 -0.52
CA MET A 157 8.88 -4.89 0.78
C MET A 157 10.33 -4.82 1.26
N HIS A 158 11.29 -5.08 0.35
CA HIS A 158 12.74 -5.05 0.62
C HIS A 158 13.29 -3.65 0.92
N ILE A 159 12.49 -2.61 0.74
CA ILE A 159 12.83 -1.21 1.04
C ILE A 159 12.12 -0.75 2.31
N VAL A 160 10.78 -0.88 2.34
CA VAL A 160 9.94 -0.33 3.41
C VAL A 160 10.24 -1.00 4.75
N TYR A 161 10.25 -2.32 4.79
CA TYR A 161 10.47 -3.03 6.05
C TYR A 161 11.87 -2.81 6.65
N PRO A 162 12.98 -2.84 5.89
CA PRO A 162 14.30 -2.48 6.44
C PRO A 162 14.40 -1.05 6.97
N LEU A 163 13.72 -0.09 6.34
CA LEU A 163 13.69 1.30 6.82
C LEU A 163 12.94 1.43 8.14
N LEU A 164 11.84 0.69 8.31
CA LEU A 164 10.98 0.79 9.49
C LEU A 164 11.43 -0.11 10.65
N LEU A 165 11.86 -1.35 10.36
CA LEU A 165 12.22 -2.35 11.38
C LEU A 165 13.72 -2.41 11.66
N GLY A 166 14.55 -1.80 10.82
CA GLY A 166 15.98 -2.06 10.75
C GLY A 166 16.31 -3.38 10.03
N ALA A 167 17.51 -3.44 9.45
CA ALA A 167 17.90 -4.48 8.49
C ALA A 167 17.79 -5.92 9.02
N ASN A 168 18.14 -6.18 10.29
CA ASN A 168 18.15 -7.55 10.83
C ASN A 168 16.74 -8.09 11.03
N ARG A 169 15.85 -7.29 11.61
CA ARG A 169 14.47 -7.69 11.87
C ARG A 169 13.67 -7.83 10.58
N ALA A 170 13.88 -6.93 9.63
CA ALA A 170 13.24 -7.01 8.33
C ALA A 170 13.63 -8.29 7.57
N ARG A 171 14.90 -8.68 7.58
CA ARG A 171 15.34 -9.96 6.97
C ARG A 171 14.68 -11.16 7.63
N TYR A 172 14.59 -11.17 8.96
CA TYR A 172 13.86 -12.23 9.66
C TYR A 172 12.38 -12.27 9.25
N PHE A 173 11.70 -11.12 9.28
CA PHE A 173 10.30 -11.00 8.86
C PHE A 173 10.07 -11.53 7.44
N LEU A 174 10.84 -11.05 6.47
CA LEU A 174 10.68 -11.40 5.06
C LEU A 174 11.06 -12.87 4.78
N LEU A 175 12.15 -13.38 5.36
CA LEU A 175 12.61 -14.75 5.11
C LEU A 175 11.79 -15.82 5.81
N THR A 176 11.11 -15.49 6.91
CA THR A 176 10.29 -16.44 7.67
C THR A 176 8.81 -16.32 7.38
N GLY A 177 8.37 -15.24 6.72
CA GLY A 177 6.95 -14.93 6.54
C GLY A 177 6.24 -14.68 7.87
N GLN A 178 6.97 -14.12 8.86
CA GLN A 178 6.41 -13.78 10.16
C GLN A 178 5.14 -12.96 10.02
N THR A 179 4.14 -13.24 10.84
CA THR A 179 2.98 -12.37 11.02
C THR A 179 3.21 -11.48 12.24
N LEU A 180 3.07 -10.17 12.08
CA LEU A 180 3.07 -9.21 13.18
C LEU A 180 1.63 -8.85 13.53
N SER A 181 1.26 -8.93 14.80
CA SER A 181 -0.01 -8.38 15.29
C SER A 181 0.00 -6.85 15.24
N ALA A 182 -1.15 -6.21 15.40
CA ALA A 182 -1.24 -4.75 15.51
C ALA A 182 -0.38 -4.24 16.67
N GLN A 183 -0.39 -4.93 17.80
CA GLN A 183 0.40 -4.59 19.00
C GLN A 183 1.90 -4.75 18.74
N ASP A 184 2.33 -5.83 18.07
CA ASP A 184 3.74 -5.99 17.68
C ASP A 184 4.16 -4.89 16.72
N ALA A 185 3.33 -4.58 15.72
CA ALA A 185 3.58 -3.54 14.75
C ALA A 185 3.71 -2.16 15.41
N HIS A 186 2.87 -1.86 16.41
CA HIS A 186 2.96 -0.64 17.21
C HIS A 186 4.25 -0.62 18.04
N ALA A 187 4.56 -1.68 18.77
CA ALA A 187 5.77 -1.78 19.58
C ALA A 187 7.06 -1.65 18.74
N LEU A 188 6.99 -2.01 17.45
CA LEU A 188 8.09 -1.92 16.50
C LEU A 188 8.14 -0.61 15.71
N GLY A 189 7.17 0.29 15.91
CA GLY A 189 7.12 1.58 15.23
C GLY A 189 6.56 1.56 13.82
N LEU A 190 5.92 0.47 13.38
CA LEU A 190 5.21 0.39 12.09
C LEU A 190 3.88 1.12 12.13
N VAL A 191 3.22 1.16 13.28
CA VAL A 191 1.88 1.70 13.51
C VAL A 191 1.93 2.75 14.60
N ALA A 192 1.30 3.89 14.37
CA ALA A 192 1.27 5.00 15.34
C ALA A 192 0.28 4.75 16.49
N GLU A 193 -0.90 4.23 16.18
CA GLU A 193 -1.96 3.95 17.17
C GLU A 193 -2.66 2.63 16.84
N VAL A 194 -2.97 1.84 17.87
CA VAL A 194 -3.85 0.65 17.77
C VAL A 194 -5.17 0.98 18.45
N LEU A 195 -6.27 0.74 17.75
CA LEU A 195 -7.60 1.18 18.13
C LEU A 195 -8.60 0.01 18.02
N PRO A 196 -9.68 -0.01 18.84
CA PRO A 196 -10.82 -0.84 18.53
C PRO A 196 -11.34 -0.58 17.11
N ALA A 197 -11.74 -1.63 16.39
CA ALA A 197 -12.12 -1.52 14.98
C ALA A 197 -13.21 -0.47 14.71
N ASP A 198 -14.16 -0.33 15.62
CA ASP A 198 -15.26 0.65 15.54
C ASP A 198 -14.82 2.12 15.76
N ARG A 199 -13.61 2.34 16.30
CA ARG A 199 -13.04 3.67 16.54
C ARG A 199 -12.03 4.11 15.47
N LEU A 200 -11.54 3.17 14.69
CA LEU A 200 -10.46 3.39 13.72
C LEU A 200 -10.76 4.53 12.74
N MET A 201 -11.89 4.46 12.06
CA MET A 201 -12.26 5.46 11.06
C MET A 201 -12.56 6.83 11.67
N ALA A 202 -13.19 6.88 12.84
CA ALA A 202 -13.44 8.14 13.54
C ALA A 202 -12.11 8.85 13.86
N ARG A 203 -11.10 8.11 14.31
CA ARG A 203 -9.77 8.64 14.61
C ARG A 203 -9.04 9.12 13.34
N ALA A 204 -9.13 8.35 12.24
CA ALA A 204 -8.54 8.75 10.97
C ALA A 204 -9.14 10.07 10.46
N TRP A 205 -10.46 10.23 10.54
CA TRP A 205 -11.15 11.46 10.17
C TRP A 205 -10.78 12.65 11.07
N GLU A 206 -10.64 12.44 12.37
CA GLU A 206 -10.19 13.47 13.33
C GLU A 206 -8.81 14.01 12.94
N LEU A 207 -7.83 13.14 12.73
CA LEU A 207 -6.47 13.52 12.33
C LEU A 207 -6.45 14.21 10.96
N ALA A 208 -7.21 13.68 9.99
CA ALA A 208 -7.31 14.29 8.67
C ALA A 208 -7.91 15.69 8.73
N ALA A 209 -8.94 15.90 9.57
CA ALA A 209 -9.56 17.21 9.75
C ALA A 209 -8.60 18.21 10.41
N ASP A 210 -7.81 17.78 11.39
CA ASP A 210 -6.79 18.62 12.03
C ASP A 210 -5.69 19.05 11.05
N ILE A 211 -5.28 18.17 10.16
CA ILE A 211 -4.32 18.45 9.10
C ILE A 211 -4.95 19.39 8.06
N ALA A 212 -6.17 19.10 7.60
CA ALA A 212 -6.84 19.86 6.56
C ALA A 212 -7.15 21.32 6.95
N ARG A 213 -7.19 21.66 8.25
CA ARG A 213 -7.33 23.04 8.74
C ARG A 213 -6.07 23.90 8.59
N LYS A 214 -4.90 23.27 8.40
CA LYS A 214 -3.63 23.99 8.23
C LYS A 214 -3.54 24.65 6.84
N PRO A 215 -2.73 25.68 6.65
CA PRO A 215 -2.50 26.25 5.32
C PRO A 215 -2.06 25.20 4.30
N LYS A 216 -2.67 25.19 3.11
CA LYS A 216 -2.44 24.18 2.08
C LYS A 216 -0.96 24.06 1.70
N SER A 217 -0.27 25.19 1.51
CA SER A 217 1.16 25.20 1.17
C SER A 217 2.03 24.60 2.25
N LEU A 218 1.70 24.84 3.54
CA LEU A 218 2.41 24.26 4.66
C LEU A 218 2.29 22.73 4.66
N VAL A 219 1.06 22.23 4.51
CA VAL A 219 0.76 20.78 4.52
C VAL A 219 1.50 20.08 3.39
N ARG A 220 1.39 20.60 2.16
CA ARG A 220 2.06 20.03 0.96
C ARG A 220 3.58 20.05 1.09
N ALA A 221 4.16 21.22 1.42
CA ALA A 221 5.61 21.33 1.55
C ALA A 221 6.16 20.43 2.67
N THR A 222 5.44 20.28 3.78
CA THR A 222 5.84 19.39 4.86
C THR A 222 5.91 17.94 4.38
N ARG A 223 4.86 17.44 3.69
CA ARG A 223 4.87 16.08 3.17
C ARG A 223 5.98 15.86 2.14
N MET A 224 6.18 16.80 1.22
CA MET A 224 7.26 16.72 0.23
C MET A 224 8.62 16.49 0.91
N VAL A 225 8.93 17.25 1.96
CA VAL A 225 10.19 17.12 2.70
C VAL A 225 10.27 15.77 3.43
N LEU A 226 9.18 15.36 4.09
CA LEU A 226 9.16 14.11 4.87
C LEU A 226 9.26 12.86 3.99
N THR A 227 8.75 12.88 2.75
CA THR A 227 8.76 11.72 1.86
C THR A 227 9.95 11.65 0.91
N GLU A 228 10.78 12.70 0.83
CA GLU A 228 11.88 12.77 -0.13
C GLU A 228 12.90 11.62 0.01
N HIS A 229 13.25 11.26 1.24
CA HIS A 229 14.18 10.14 1.49
C HIS A 229 13.59 8.79 1.04
N LEU A 230 12.29 8.57 1.24
CA LEU A 230 11.60 7.36 0.76
C LEU A 230 11.62 7.29 -0.77
N LYS A 231 11.33 8.42 -1.44
CA LYS A 231 11.38 8.49 -2.91
C LYS A 231 12.77 8.15 -3.45
N ARG A 232 13.84 8.64 -2.81
CA ARG A 232 15.22 8.29 -3.19
C ARG A 232 15.49 6.80 -3.04
N HIS A 233 15.12 6.20 -1.92
CA HIS A 233 15.28 4.76 -1.73
C HIS A 233 14.50 3.96 -2.78
N MET A 234 13.27 4.37 -3.13
CA MET A 234 12.51 3.73 -4.20
C MET A 234 13.21 3.90 -5.56
N GLN A 235 13.72 5.08 -5.88
CA GLN A 235 14.47 5.30 -7.13
C GLN A 235 15.72 4.43 -7.23
N ASP A 236 16.45 4.28 -6.12
CA ASP A 236 17.71 3.54 -6.11
C ASP A 236 17.52 2.01 -6.13
N TYR A 237 16.50 1.48 -5.45
CA TYR A 237 16.42 0.04 -5.17
C TYR A 237 15.20 -0.67 -5.74
N LEU A 238 14.08 0.02 -6.02
CA LEU A 238 12.84 -0.62 -6.44
C LEU A 238 13.01 -1.36 -7.78
N GLY A 239 13.78 -0.79 -8.72
CA GLY A 239 14.04 -1.43 -10.00
C GLY A 239 14.73 -2.77 -9.86
N LEU A 240 15.77 -2.87 -9.02
CA LEU A 240 16.46 -4.14 -8.76
C LEU A 240 15.51 -5.17 -8.14
N GLY A 241 14.70 -4.76 -7.17
CA GLY A 241 13.74 -5.65 -6.52
C GLY A 241 12.72 -6.24 -7.49
N LEU A 242 12.06 -5.38 -8.26
CA LEU A 242 11.08 -5.80 -9.26
C LEU A 242 11.68 -6.75 -10.31
N TYR A 243 12.90 -6.46 -10.82
CA TYR A 243 13.55 -7.37 -11.76
C TYR A 243 13.87 -8.73 -11.12
N ALA A 244 14.35 -8.75 -9.88
CA ALA A 244 14.63 -9.99 -9.16
C ALA A 244 13.35 -10.82 -8.90
N GLU A 245 12.25 -10.16 -8.58
CA GLU A 245 10.94 -10.78 -8.43
C GLU A 245 10.44 -11.40 -9.74
N MET A 246 10.54 -10.66 -10.85
CA MET A 246 10.19 -11.18 -12.17
C MET A 246 11.08 -12.34 -12.60
N LEU A 247 12.36 -12.34 -12.24
CA LEU A 247 13.26 -13.46 -12.50
C LEU A 247 12.75 -14.73 -11.78
N ALA A 248 12.38 -14.64 -10.50
CA ALA A 248 11.81 -15.76 -9.76
C ALA A 248 10.44 -16.21 -10.34
N LEU A 249 9.64 -15.27 -10.83
CA LEU A 249 8.37 -15.57 -11.49
C LEU A 249 8.57 -16.32 -12.81
N MET A 250 9.63 -15.99 -13.57
CA MET A 250 9.98 -16.65 -14.84
C MET A 250 10.61 -18.03 -14.65
N ASP A 251 11.12 -18.37 -13.46
CA ASP A 251 11.64 -19.71 -13.14
C ASP A 251 10.55 -20.76 -12.87
N ARG A 252 9.28 -20.36 -12.93
CA ARG A 252 8.15 -21.26 -12.76
C ARG A 252 7.97 -22.20 -13.96
N PRO A 253 7.36 -23.40 -13.76
CA PRO A 253 7.04 -24.30 -14.86
C PRO A 253 6.28 -23.55 -15.98
N GLY A 254 6.60 -23.88 -17.22
CA GLY A 254 5.83 -23.43 -18.38
C GLY A 254 4.38 -23.91 -18.31
N ALA A 255 3.48 -23.20 -19.01
CA ALA A 255 2.09 -23.61 -19.17
C ALA A 255 2.01 -24.89 -20.01
#